data_d4b971499a94dadb935599c669559f93
#
_entry.id   d4b971499a94dadb935599c669559f93
#
_cell.length_a   1.000
_cell.length_b   1.000
_cell.length_c   1.000
_cell.angle_alpha   90.00
_cell.angle_beta   90.00
_cell.angle_gamma   90.00
#
_symmetry.space_group_name_H-M   'P 1'
#
loop_
_entity.id
_entity.type
_entity.pdbx_description
1 polymer ?
#
loop_
_entity_poly.entity_id
_entity_poly.type
_entity_poly.pdbx_seq_one_letter_code
_entity_poly.pdbx_strand_id
1 'polypeptide(L)'
;MQVQVSLKIEIAATAGLSQREQQIQQAGQQAMREALKQAIRQQEEHHNKCPHCGGKQRRLEGTVRRSIATTFGRVQVARRRFRCQGCWHRWCPANQLFTELKGATMSQPLREAAMLAGCSWPYRVASGLLKRLSGAQISAQEIRRLPNRGDKQRAVQQQEEAERTCSPAAQEASATEKAEQPMLVGLDGGWVCSREQRGGMEGKVAVVCSQGEDLPMPTSSTTFSWSQRGQRQPARQRHRLAERRYVASFGPAPLLGQQAKAAAQTLSGGPSRPVVVIADGAKWIKKQQERHCPQATCILDWAHLWREVSHAIRVAARAKLLSQREQQ
;
A
#
# COMPACT_ATOMS: atom_id res chain seq x y z
N MET A 1 16.65 8.85 -24.84
CA MET A 1 15.65 8.20 -25.74
C MET A 1 14.42 9.08 -25.77
N GLN A 2 13.95 9.45 -26.95
CA GLN A 2 12.75 10.30 -27.12
C GLN A 2 11.71 9.50 -27.90
N VAL A 3 10.49 9.48 -27.43
CA VAL A 3 9.35 8.83 -28.10
C VAL A 3 8.34 9.91 -28.46
N GLN A 4 7.99 9.97 -29.73
CA GLN A 4 6.99 10.92 -30.21
C GLN A 4 5.75 10.16 -30.68
N VAL A 5 4.59 10.57 -30.18
CA VAL A 5 3.29 10.02 -30.59
C VAL A 5 2.37 11.17 -30.98
N SER A 6 1.81 11.09 -32.17
CA SER A 6 0.82 12.05 -32.63
C SER A 6 -0.57 11.56 -32.23
N LEU A 7 -1.38 12.43 -31.62
CA LEU A 7 -2.75 12.17 -31.23
C LEU A 7 -3.69 13.01 -32.11
N LYS A 8 -4.51 12.35 -32.90
CA LYS A 8 -5.60 12.99 -33.64
C LYS A 8 -6.93 12.49 -33.08
N ILE A 9 -7.79 13.40 -32.66
CA ILE A 9 -9.09 13.07 -32.08
C ILE A 9 -10.17 13.73 -32.92
N GLU A 10 -11.08 12.95 -33.42
CA GLU A 10 -12.29 13.43 -34.11
C GLU A 10 -13.43 13.45 -33.10
N ILE A 11 -13.94 14.64 -32.83
CA ILE A 11 -15.02 14.86 -31.87
C ILE A 11 -16.17 15.51 -32.62
N ALA A 12 -17.36 14.88 -32.54
CA ALA A 12 -18.56 15.45 -33.18
C ALA A 12 -18.89 16.81 -32.54
N ALA A 13 -19.24 17.78 -33.37
CA ALA A 13 -19.61 19.14 -32.93
C ALA A 13 -20.77 19.14 -31.94
N THR A 14 -21.70 18.18 -32.08
CA THR A 14 -22.87 17.98 -31.23
C THR A 14 -22.58 17.21 -29.92
N ALA A 15 -21.36 16.70 -29.74
CA ALA A 15 -21.01 15.90 -28.55
C ALA A 15 -21.09 16.78 -27.31
N GLY A 16 -21.76 16.28 -26.27
CA GLY A 16 -21.78 16.89 -24.93
C GLY A 16 -20.44 16.73 -24.19
N LEU A 17 -20.25 17.46 -23.09
CA LEU A 17 -19.00 17.48 -22.30
C LEU A 17 -18.55 16.07 -21.94
N SER A 18 -19.43 15.25 -21.37
CA SER A 18 -19.09 13.88 -20.94
C SER A 18 -18.64 12.97 -22.11
N GLN A 19 -19.23 13.14 -23.29
CA GLN A 19 -18.81 12.39 -24.48
C GLN A 19 -17.43 12.85 -24.97
N ARG A 20 -17.16 14.15 -24.95
CA ARG A 20 -15.85 14.72 -25.30
C ARG A 20 -14.77 14.21 -24.35
N GLU A 21 -15.04 14.25 -23.05
CA GLU A 21 -14.13 13.73 -22.02
C GLU A 21 -13.79 12.25 -22.25
N GLN A 22 -14.80 11.42 -22.50
CA GLN A 22 -14.59 10.00 -22.79
C GLN A 22 -13.76 9.76 -24.05
N GLN A 23 -14.04 10.48 -25.13
CA GLN A 23 -13.30 10.35 -26.38
C GLN A 23 -11.82 10.75 -26.21
N ILE A 24 -11.57 11.88 -25.51
CA ILE A 24 -10.21 12.34 -25.21
C ILE A 24 -9.49 11.32 -24.33
N GLN A 25 -10.13 10.81 -23.28
CA GLN A 25 -9.56 9.79 -22.40
C GLN A 25 -9.16 8.52 -23.16
N GLN A 26 -10.06 8.02 -24.02
CA GLN A 26 -9.80 6.81 -24.81
C GLN A 26 -8.64 7.00 -25.79
N ALA A 27 -8.62 8.13 -26.48
CA ALA A 27 -7.56 8.47 -27.41
C ALA A 27 -6.21 8.66 -26.69
N GLY A 28 -6.22 9.32 -25.53
CA GLY A 28 -5.03 9.46 -24.68
C GLY A 28 -4.49 8.12 -24.21
N GLN A 29 -5.35 7.21 -23.76
CA GLN A 29 -4.95 5.85 -23.38
C GLN A 29 -4.37 5.08 -24.57
N GLN A 30 -4.91 5.24 -25.77
CA GLN A 30 -4.37 4.63 -26.98
C GLN A 30 -2.97 5.18 -27.30
N ALA A 31 -2.80 6.49 -27.27
CA ALA A 31 -1.49 7.13 -27.49
C ALA A 31 -0.44 6.66 -26.48
N MET A 32 -0.79 6.58 -25.18
CA MET A 32 0.10 6.04 -24.14
C MET A 32 0.49 4.59 -24.40
N ARG A 33 -0.45 3.74 -24.87
CA ARG A 33 -0.12 2.35 -25.27
C ARG A 33 0.84 2.28 -26.42
N GLU A 34 0.66 3.13 -27.45
CA GLU A 34 1.57 3.17 -28.59
C GLU A 34 2.96 3.73 -28.19
N ALA A 35 3.00 4.78 -27.36
CA ALA A 35 4.23 5.30 -26.80
C ALA A 35 5.03 4.21 -26.06
N LEU A 36 4.37 3.41 -25.23
CA LEU A 36 5.01 2.31 -24.51
C LEU A 36 5.56 1.25 -25.46
N LYS A 37 4.81 0.87 -26.51
CA LYS A 37 5.29 -0.09 -27.51
C LYS A 37 6.52 0.45 -28.27
N GLN A 38 6.49 1.72 -28.66
CA GLN A 38 7.62 2.36 -29.35
C GLN A 38 8.85 2.45 -28.45
N ALA A 39 8.68 2.83 -27.18
CA ALA A 39 9.76 2.88 -26.20
C ALA A 39 10.44 1.51 -26.04
N ILE A 40 9.67 0.44 -25.89
CA ILE A 40 10.19 -0.92 -25.80
C ILE A 40 10.95 -1.30 -27.07
N ARG A 41 10.39 -1.00 -28.24
CA ARG A 41 11.01 -1.31 -29.52
C ARG A 41 12.33 -0.57 -29.75
N GLN A 42 12.37 0.73 -29.48
CA GLN A 42 13.60 1.53 -29.58
C GLN A 42 14.68 1.00 -28.65
N GLN A 43 14.34 0.64 -27.42
CA GLN A 43 15.28 0.10 -26.47
C GLN A 43 15.80 -1.29 -26.88
N GLU A 44 14.96 -2.16 -27.47
CA GLU A 44 15.40 -3.42 -28.08
C GLU A 44 16.40 -3.19 -29.23
N GLU A 45 16.20 -2.15 -30.03
CA GLU A 45 17.08 -1.82 -31.17
C GLU A 45 18.46 -1.37 -30.70
N HIS A 46 18.56 -0.66 -29.59
CA HIS A 46 19.85 -0.27 -29.01
C HIS A 46 20.59 -1.47 -28.39
N HIS A 47 19.90 -2.53 -27.96
CA HIS A 47 20.49 -3.76 -27.40
C HIS A 47 20.78 -4.78 -28.52
N ASN A 48 21.70 -4.44 -29.39
CA ASN A 48 21.98 -5.23 -30.60
C ASN A 48 23.15 -6.23 -30.48
N LYS A 49 23.81 -6.31 -29.31
CA LYS A 49 24.93 -7.22 -29.07
C LYS A 49 24.45 -8.54 -28.49
N CYS A 50 25.11 -9.64 -28.86
CA CYS A 50 24.90 -10.94 -28.26
C CYS A 50 25.34 -10.90 -26.78
N PRO A 51 24.49 -11.31 -25.80
CA PRO A 51 24.87 -11.31 -24.40
C PRO A 51 25.93 -12.35 -24.04
N HIS A 52 26.17 -13.34 -24.90
CA HIS A 52 27.14 -14.41 -24.66
C HIS A 52 28.54 -14.08 -25.21
N CYS A 53 28.65 -13.61 -26.46
CA CYS A 53 29.95 -13.37 -27.10
C CYS A 53 30.20 -11.90 -27.51
N GLY A 54 29.26 -10.98 -27.26
CA GLY A 54 29.35 -9.58 -27.63
C GLY A 54 29.21 -9.29 -29.15
N GLY A 55 29.09 -10.33 -29.98
CA GLY A 55 28.97 -10.20 -31.43
C GLY A 55 27.73 -9.41 -31.87
N LYS A 56 27.88 -8.62 -32.93
CA LYS A 56 26.79 -7.80 -33.50
C LYS A 56 25.97 -8.54 -34.56
N GLN A 57 26.53 -9.55 -35.19
CA GLN A 57 25.86 -10.31 -36.25
C GLN A 57 24.78 -11.21 -35.66
N ARG A 58 23.55 -10.93 -36.02
CA ARG A 58 22.38 -11.64 -35.53
C ARG A 58 21.35 -11.87 -36.61
N ARG A 59 20.66 -13.00 -36.52
CA ARG A 59 19.51 -13.34 -37.36
C ARG A 59 18.22 -13.29 -36.52
N LEU A 60 17.18 -12.70 -37.05
CA LEU A 60 15.84 -12.75 -36.44
C LEU A 60 15.27 -14.16 -36.65
N GLU A 61 14.97 -14.87 -35.56
CA GLU A 61 14.35 -16.22 -35.61
C GLU A 61 12.83 -16.17 -35.50
N GLY A 62 12.28 -15.05 -35.01
CA GLY A 62 10.83 -14.90 -34.90
C GLY A 62 10.43 -13.82 -33.91
N THR A 63 9.15 -13.57 -33.89
CA THR A 63 8.51 -12.59 -32.99
C THR A 63 7.42 -13.27 -32.18
N VAL A 64 7.47 -13.13 -30.86
CA VAL A 64 6.47 -13.61 -29.93
C VAL A 64 5.69 -12.44 -29.39
N ARG A 65 4.38 -12.43 -29.58
CA ARG A 65 3.49 -11.42 -29.02
C ARG A 65 3.14 -11.78 -27.58
N ARG A 66 3.20 -10.80 -26.71
CA ARG A 66 2.76 -10.92 -25.32
C ARG A 66 1.83 -9.79 -24.95
N SER A 67 0.73 -10.15 -24.30
CA SER A 67 -0.21 -9.19 -23.75
C SER A 67 0.10 -8.94 -22.28
N ILE A 68 0.27 -7.67 -21.91
CA ILE A 68 0.48 -7.23 -20.53
C ILE A 68 -0.56 -6.18 -20.16
N ALA A 69 -1.15 -6.30 -18.99
CA ALA A 69 -2.03 -5.29 -18.46
C ALA A 69 -1.19 -4.15 -17.86
N THR A 70 -1.51 -2.91 -18.21
CA THR A 70 -0.83 -1.70 -17.74
C THR A 70 -1.85 -0.69 -17.22
N THR A 71 -1.38 0.36 -16.59
CA THR A 71 -2.24 1.49 -16.17
C THR A 71 -2.93 2.20 -17.34
N PHE A 72 -2.50 1.95 -18.56
CA PHE A 72 -3.10 2.51 -19.79
C PHE A 72 -4.03 1.52 -20.51
N GLY A 73 -4.34 0.40 -19.87
CA GLY A 73 -5.05 -0.72 -20.45
C GLY A 73 -4.11 -1.85 -20.91
N ARG A 74 -4.63 -2.76 -21.71
CA ARG A 74 -3.89 -3.93 -22.19
C ARG A 74 -3.01 -3.58 -23.39
N VAL A 75 -1.71 -3.88 -23.28
CA VAL A 75 -0.71 -3.61 -24.32
C VAL A 75 -0.19 -4.93 -24.87
N GLN A 76 -0.21 -5.08 -26.19
CA GLN A 76 0.45 -6.19 -26.86
C GLN A 76 1.87 -5.78 -27.27
N VAL A 77 2.87 -6.41 -26.67
CA VAL A 77 4.28 -6.20 -26.95
C VAL A 77 4.78 -7.32 -27.85
N ALA A 78 5.35 -6.94 -28.99
CA ALA A 78 6.02 -7.84 -29.91
C ALA A 78 7.47 -8.01 -29.46
N ARG A 79 7.85 -9.18 -28.96
CA ARG A 79 9.20 -9.51 -28.52
C ARG A 79 9.95 -10.25 -29.60
N ARG A 80 11.05 -9.69 -30.09
CA ARG A 80 11.88 -10.29 -31.12
C ARG A 80 12.89 -11.26 -30.53
N ARG A 81 12.98 -12.46 -31.09
CA ARG A 81 14.00 -13.46 -30.74
C ARG A 81 15.08 -13.46 -31.79
N PHE A 82 16.32 -13.36 -31.34
CA PHE A 82 17.50 -13.36 -32.19
C PHE A 82 18.37 -14.58 -31.91
N ARG A 83 19.14 -14.97 -32.94
CA ARG A 83 20.19 -15.97 -32.85
C ARG A 83 21.50 -15.33 -33.30
N CYS A 84 22.56 -15.47 -32.53
CA CYS A 84 23.89 -15.01 -32.87
C CYS A 84 24.47 -15.85 -34.01
N GLN A 85 25.08 -15.22 -35.00
CA GLN A 85 25.73 -15.94 -36.10
C GLN A 85 27.11 -16.47 -35.71
N GLY A 86 27.76 -15.89 -34.68
CA GLY A 86 29.08 -16.33 -34.24
C GLY A 86 29.04 -17.48 -33.22
N CYS A 87 28.16 -17.42 -32.19
CA CYS A 87 28.12 -18.41 -31.12
C CYS A 87 26.80 -19.18 -31.02
N TRP A 88 25.86 -18.95 -31.93
CA TRP A 88 24.56 -19.61 -32.03
C TRP A 88 23.64 -19.37 -30.81
N HIS A 89 24.04 -18.56 -29.84
CA HIS A 89 23.23 -18.22 -28.69
C HIS A 89 21.93 -17.53 -29.10
N ARG A 90 20.81 -17.94 -28.44
CA ARG A 90 19.49 -17.38 -28.68
C ARG A 90 19.08 -16.47 -27.53
N TRP A 91 18.58 -15.29 -27.84
CA TRP A 91 18.12 -14.35 -26.81
C TRP A 91 16.94 -13.50 -27.28
N CYS A 92 16.29 -12.86 -26.31
CA CYS A 92 15.23 -11.88 -26.52
C CYS A 92 15.60 -10.61 -25.74
N PRO A 93 16.02 -9.53 -26.40
CA PRO A 93 16.44 -8.29 -25.72
C PRO A 93 15.35 -7.76 -24.76
N ALA A 94 14.08 -7.75 -25.18
CA ALA A 94 12.99 -7.30 -24.34
C ALA A 94 12.88 -8.05 -23.01
N ASN A 95 13.21 -9.35 -22.97
CA ASN A 95 13.19 -10.12 -21.72
C ASN A 95 14.36 -9.78 -20.78
N GLN A 96 15.45 -9.28 -21.30
CA GLN A 96 16.62 -8.86 -20.52
C GLN A 96 16.44 -7.45 -19.98
N LEU A 97 15.87 -6.57 -20.80
CA LEU A 97 15.62 -5.18 -20.47
C LEU A 97 14.43 -4.98 -19.54
N PHE A 98 13.40 -5.82 -19.70
CA PHE A 98 12.14 -5.73 -18.98
C PHE A 98 11.80 -7.08 -18.38
N THR A 99 12.19 -7.28 -17.14
CA THR A 99 11.98 -8.56 -16.43
C THR A 99 10.51 -8.94 -16.34
N GLU A 100 9.61 -7.95 -16.26
CA GLU A 100 8.16 -8.14 -16.26
C GLU A 100 7.66 -8.81 -17.56
N LEU A 101 8.31 -8.52 -18.69
CA LEU A 101 7.95 -9.17 -19.96
C LEU A 101 8.32 -10.65 -19.99
N LYS A 102 9.15 -11.14 -19.10
CA LYS A 102 9.52 -12.56 -19.02
C LYS A 102 8.41 -13.43 -18.43
N GLY A 103 7.72 -12.95 -17.41
CA GLY A 103 6.75 -13.75 -16.65
C GLY A 103 5.46 -13.04 -16.25
N ALA A 104 5.48 -11.74 -16.01
CA ALA A 104 4.32 -11.04 -15.47
C ALA A 104 3.19 -10.86 -16.51
N THR A 105 1.96 -10.92 -16.05
CA THR A 105 0.75 -10.62 -16.83
C THR A 105 0.32 -9.16 -16.67
N MET A 106 0.97 -8.44 -15.75
CA MET A 106 0.62 -7.10 -15.30
C MET A 106 1.89 -6.30 -15.02
N SER A 107 1.89 -5.01 -15.37
CA SER A 107 3.00 -4.10 -15.03
C SER A 107 3.05 -3.82 -13.52
N GLN A 108 4.22 -3.46 -13.00
CA GLN A 108 4.40 -3.15 -11.58
C GLN A 108 3.50 -1.98 -11.12
N PRO A 109 3.41 -0.83 -11.82
CA PRO A 109 2.52 0.25 -11.42
C PRO A 109 1.05 -0.15 -11.34
N LEU A 110 0.59 -1.00 -12.27
CA LEU A 110 -0.79 -1.50 -12.22
C LEU A 110 -1.00 -2.48 -11.07
N ARG A 111 0.00 -3.29 -10.74
CA ARG A 111 -0.05 -4.20 -9.60
C ARG A 111 -0.18 -3.44 -8.28
N GLU A 112 0.60 -2.38 -8.09
CA GLU A 112 0.54 -1.51 -6.92
C GLU A 112 -0.81 -0.81 -6.79
N ALA A 113 -1.31 -0.23 -7.89
CA ALA A 113 -2.63 0.39 -7.92
C ALA A 113 -3.75 -0.62 -7.60
N ALA A 114 -3.65 -1.85 -8.13
CA ALA A 114 -4.62 -2.90 -7.89
C ALA A 114 -4.58 -3.43 -6.45
N MET A 115 -3.39 -3.53 -5.86
CA MET A 115 -3.22 -3.88 -4.44
C MET A 115 -3.83 -2.80 -3.56
N LEU A 116 -3.48 -1.53 -3.78
CA LEU A 116 -4.02 -0.41 -3.01
C LEU A 116 -5.55 -0.34 -3.10
N ALA A 117 -6.10 -0.45 -4.31
CA ALA A 117 -7.53 -0.48 -4.53
C ALA A 117 -8.20 -1.68 -3.83
N GLY A 118 -7.58 -2.86 -3.89
CA GLY A 118 -8.09 -4.08 -3.27
C GLY A 118 -8.04 -4.08 -1.74
N CYS A 119 -7.11 -3.33 -1.14
CA CYS A 119 -7.06 -3.11 0.30
C CYS A 119 -8.06 -2.03 0.78
N SER A 120 -8.47 -1.12 -0.11
CA SER A 120 -9.33 0.02 0.24
C SER A 120 -10.81 -0.21 -0.04
N TRP A 121 -11.15 -1.05 -1.04
CA TRP A 121 -12.53 -1.27 -1.49
C TRP A 121 -12.84 -2.76 -1.74
N PRO A 122 -14.11 -3.15 -1.72
CA PRO A 122 -14.52 -4.48 -2.17
C PRO A 122 -13.98 -4.76 -3.58
N TYR A 123 -13.44 -5.94 -3.82
CA TYR A 123 -12.71 -6.28 -5.06
C TYR A 123 -13.48 -6.01 -6.36
N ARG A 124 -14.81 -6.14 -6.36
CA ARG A 124 -15.65 -5.79 -7.52
C ARG A 124 -15.65 -4.28 -7.78
N VAL A 125 -15.73 -3.48 -6.71
CA VAL A 125 -15.67 -2.02 -6.79
C VAL A 125 -14.29 -1.58 -7.25
N ALA A 126 -13.23 -2.12 -6.67
CA ALA A 126 -11.84 -1.85 -7.06
C ALA A 126 -11.61 -2.15 -8.56
N SER A 127 -12.10 -3.29 -9.07
CA SER A 127 -12.04 -3.64 -10.49
C SER A 127 -12.76 -2.61 -11.38
N GLY A 128 -13.96 -2.20 -10.97
CA GLY A 128 -14.75 -1.18 -11.69
C GLY A 128 -14.06 0.19 -11.71
N LEU A 129 -13.50 0.63 -10.57
CA LEU A 129 -12.78 1.90 -10.48
C LEU A 129 -11.52 1.91 -11.34
N LEU A 130 -10.69 0.87 -11.30
CA LEU A 130 -9.51 0.76 -12.13
C LEU A 130 -9.86 0.80 -13.62
N LYS A 131 -10.92 0.08 -14.03
CA LYS A 131 -11.40 0.13 -15.41
C LYS A 131 -11.84 1.54 -15.81
N ARG A 132 -12.60 2.21 -14.95
CA ARG A 132 -13.15 3.55 -15.23
C ARG A 132 -12.09 4.63 -15.27
N LEU A 133 -11.14 4.62 -14.34
CA LEU A 133 -10.14 5.68 -14.19
C LEU A 133 -8.94 5.50 -15.12
N SER A 134 -8.48 4.27 -15.33
CA SER A 134 -7.25 4.00 -16.08
C SER A 134 -7.47 3.15 -17.35
N GLY A 135 -8.68 2.65 -17.59
CA GLY A 135 -8.93 1.69 -18.66
C GLY A 135 -8.34 0.29 -18.42
N ALA A 136 -7.73 0.06 -17.25
CA ALA A 136 -7.14 -1.23 -16.91
C ALA A 136 -8.23 -2.27 -16.64
N GLN A 137 -8.20 -3.39 -17.37
CA GLN A 137 -9.13 -4.51 -17.18
C GLN A 137 -8.47 -5.59 -16.31
N ILE A 138 -8.78 -5.55 -15.02
CA ILE A 138 -8.36 -6.56 -14.06
C ILE A 138 -9.60 -7.13 -13.40
N SER A 139 -9.70 -8.46 -13.31
CA SER A 139 -10.83 -9.10 -12.65
C SER A 139 -10.77 -8.92 -11.13
N ALA A 140 -11.93 -8.91 -10.48
CA ALA A 140 -12.03 -8.89 -9.01
C ALA A 140 -11.25 -10.07 -8.38
N GLN A 141 -11.21 -11.22 -9.05
CA GLN A 141 -10.47 -12.39 -8.58
C GLN A 141 -8.95 -12.21 -8.68
N GLU A 142 -8.45 -11.55 -9.73
CA GLU A 142 -7.02 -11.19 -9.83
C GLU A 142 -6.64 -10.19 -8.73
N ILE A 143 -7.45 -9.15 -8.51
CA ILE A 143 -7.21 -8.18 -7.44
C ILE A 143 -7.14 -8.89 -6.09
N ARG A 144 -8.07 -9.82 -5.79
CA ARG A 144 -8.05 -10.61 -4.55
C ARG A 144 -6.78 -11.45 -4.37
N ARG A 145 -6.21 -11.95 -5.48
CA ARG A 145 -4.99 -12.80 -5.42
C ARG A 145 -3.71 -12.02 -5.18
N LEU A 146 -3.70 -10.71 -5.47
CA LEU A 146 -2.49 -9.90 -5.34
C LEU A 146 -2.04 -9.74 -3.88
N PRO A 147 -2.89 -9.29 -2.93
CA PRO A 147 -2.54 -9.24 -1.51
C PRO A 147 -2.11 -10.61 -1.00
N ASN A 148 -2.91 -11.66 -1.25
CA ASN A 148 -2.65 -13.00 -0.73
C ASN A 148 -1.29 -13.60 -1.14
N ARG A 149 -0.72 -13.18 -2.28
CA ARG A 149 0.61 -13.63 -2.70
C ARG A 149 1.73 -12.86 -2.00
N GLY A 150 1.53 -11.55 -1.81
CA GLY A 150 2.50 -10.69 -1.13
C GLY A 150 2.51 -10.91 0.38
N ASP A 151 1.34 -11.13 0.97
CA ASP A 151 1.17 -11.23 2.42
C ASP A 151 1.86 -12.45 3.02
N LYS A 152 1.85 -13.60 2.34
CA LYS A 152 2.55 -14.79 2.82
C LYS A 152 4.06 -14.56 2.96
N GLN A 153 4.69 -13.97 1.93
CA GLN A 153 6.12 -13.67 1.99
C GLN A 153 6.43 -12.60 3.04
N ARG A 154 5.58 -11.59 3.13
CA ARG A 154 5.75 -10.53 4.11
C ARG A 154 5.53 -11.00 5.54
N ALA A 155 4.56 -11.88 5.77
CA ALA A 155 4.33 -12.49 7.07
C ALA A 155 5.54 -13.34 7.52
N VAL A 156 6.12 -14.12 6.61
CA VAL A 156 7.36 -14.88 6.89
C VAL A 156 8.51 -13.94 7.19
N GLN A 157 8.73 -12.91 6.38
CA GLN A 157 9.79 -11.92 6.61
C GLN A 157 9.62 -11.19 7.95
N GLN A 158 8.41 -10.75 8.28
CA GLN A 158 8.12 -10.11 9.56
C GLN A 158 8.35 -11.05 10.74
N GLN A 159 8.04 -12.32 10.59
CA GLN A 159 8.30 -13.32 11.60
C GLN A 159 9.81 -13.56 11.81
N GLU A 160 10.55 -13.76 10.73
CA GLU A 160 12.02 -13.92 10.78
C GLU A 160 12.72 -12.68 11.34
N GLU A 161 12.24 -11.49 11.00
CA GLU A 161 12.74 -10.23 11.55
C GLU A 161 12.46 -10.12 13.05
N ALA A 162 11.25 -10.50 13.48
CA ALA A 162 10.85 -10.52 14.88
C ALA A 162 11.71 -11.51 15.70
N GLU A 163 11.96 -12.69 15.19
CA GLU A 163 12.79 -13.72 15.82
C GLU A 163 14.24 -13.26 15.97
N ARG A 164 14.82 -12.69 14.90
CA ARG A 164 16.18 -12.14 14.93
C ARG A 164 16.34 -11.02 15.96
N THR A 165 15.40 -10.10 15.95
CA THR A 165 15.44 -8.87 16.77
C THR A 165 15.16 -9.16 18.25
N CYS A 166 14.35 -10.18 18.55
CA CYS A 166 14.05 -10.60 19.92
C CYS A 166 15.06 -11.62 20.47
N SER A 167 16.09 -11.97 19.71
CA SER A 167 17.15 -12.87 20.19
C SER A 167 17.99 -12.21 21.30
N PRO A 168 18.50 -12.99 22.30
CA PRO A 168 19.31 -12.44 23.37
C PRO A 168 20.54 -11.64 22.87
N ALA A 169 21.20 -12.14 21.84
CA ALA A 169 22.39 -11.50 21.25
C ALA A 169 22.12 -10.12 20.62
N ALA A 170 20.89 -9.89 20.10
CA ALA A 170 20.52 -8.61 19.53
C ALA A 170 20.18 -7.54 20.58
N GLN A 171 19.83 -7.96 21.80
CA GLN A 171 19.48 -7.05 22.88
C GLN A 171 20.71 -6.39 23.50
N GLU A 172 21.87 -7.05 23.50
CA GLU A 172 23.12 -6.51 24.01
C GLU A 172 23.78 -5.46 23.10
N ALA A 173 23.53 -5.54 21.79
CA ALA A 173 24.15 -4.67 20.79
C ALA A 173 23.47 -3.28 20.63
N SER A 174 22.36 -3.03 21.30
CA SER A 174 21.44 -1.92 20.98
C SER A 174 21.55 -0.67 21.88
N ALA A 175 22.65 -0.50 22.61
CA ALA A 175 22.83 0.62 23.56
C ALA A 175 23.54 1.81 22.91
N THR A 176 22.96 2.42 21.87
CA THR A 176 23.54 3.62 21.24
C THR A 176 22.51 4.74 21.13
N GLU A 177 22.89 5.90 21.63
CA GLU A 177 22.25 7.23 21.58
C GLU A 177 20.78 7.34 22.04
N LYS A 178 20.58 8.08 23.12
CA LYS A 178 19.27 8.49 23.62
C LYS A 178 18.67 9.52 22.67
N ALA A 179 17.65 9.15 21.92
CA ALA A 179 16.86 10.11 21.17
C ALA A 179 15.80 10.73 22.10
N GLU A 180 15.70 12.03 22.13
CA GLU A 180 14.79 12.79 23.03
C GLU A 180 13.31 12.62 22.64
N GLN A 181 13.02 12.42 21.35
CA GLN A 181 11.65 12.35 20.88
C GLN A 181 11.01 10.97 21.14
N PRO A 182 9.77 10.92 21.65
CA PRO A 182 9.11 9.67 21.96
C PRO A 182 8.79 8.86 20.70
N MET A 183 8.80 7.53 20.88
CA MET A 183 8.26 6.58 19.92
C MET A 183 6.78 6.34 20.25
N LEU A 184 5.93 6.43 19.25
CA LEU A 184 4.50 6.17 19.39
C LEU A 184 4.18 4.77 18.89
N VAL A 185 3.49 3.98 19.71
CA VAL A 185 3.03 2.63 19.37
C VAL A 185 1.51 2.60 19.50
N GLY A 186 0.82 2.56 18.36
CA GLY A 186 -0.62 2.33 18.32
C GLY A 186 -0.91 0.83 18.23
N LEU A 187 -1.78 0.31 19.08
CA LEU A 187 -2.21 -1.09 19.08
C LEU A 187 -3.74 -1.14 19.04
N ASP A 188 -4.28 -1.98 18.14
CA ASP A 188 -5.72 -2.14 17.96
C ASP A 188 -6.04 -3.57 17.52
N GLY A 189 -7.28 -4.02 17.80
CA GLY A 189 -7.80 -5.31 17.39
C GLY A 189 -9.23 -5.20 16.88
N GLY A 190 -9.54 -5.97 15.84
CA GLY A 190 -10.88 -5.98 15.26
C GLY A 190 -11.30 -7.36 14.77
N TRP A 191 -12.58 -7.65 14.91
CA TRP A 191 -13.15 -8.89 14.41
C TRP A 191 -13.46 -8.81 12.93
N VAL A 192 -12.96 -9.78 12.16
CA VAL A 192 -13.21 -9.91 10.73
C VAL A 192 -14.00 -11.19 10.49
N CYS A 193 -15.11 -11.07 9.74
CA CYS A 193 -15.87 -12.24 9.33
C CYS A 193 -15.01 -13.13 8.43
N SER A 194 -14.89 -14.41 8.78
CA SER A 194 -14.16 -15.41 8.00
C SER A 194 -15.13 -16.44 7.43
N ARG A 195 -14.86 -16.93 6.21
CA ARG A 195 -15.54 -18.10 5.65
C ARG A 195 -14.89 -19.41 6.08
N GLU A 196 -13.65 -19.34 6.54
CA GLU A 196 -12.82 -20.50 6.91
C GLU A 196 -13.02 -20.86 8.39
N GLN A 197 -13.46 -19.92 9.20
CA GLN A 197 -13.63 -20.09 10.64
C GLN A 197 -14.99 -19.58 11.11
N ARG A 198 -15.79 -20.43 11.75
CA ARG A 198 -17.05 -20.00 12.36
C ARG A 198 -16.79 -18.98 13.48
N GLY A 199 -17.54 -17.87 13.49
CA GLY A 199 -17.39 -16.81 14.49
C GLY A 199 -16.41 -15.70 14.13
N GLY A 200 -15.73 -15.80 12.97
CA GLY A 200 -14.77 -14.79 12.54
C GLY A 200 -13.37 -14.98 13.14
N MET A 201 -12.49 -14.03 12.83
CA MET A 201 -11.08 -14.01 13.27
C MET A 201 -10.78 -12.64 13.84
N GLU A 202 -10.05 -12.57 14.93
CA GLU A 202 -9.52 -11.30 15.43
C GLU A 202 -8.25 -10.92 14.68
N GLY A 203 -8.34 -9.86 13.88
CA GLY A 203 -7.19 -9.22 13.29
C GLY A 203 -6.58 -8.22 14.28
N LYS A 204 -5.29 -8.32 14.53
CA LYS A 204 -4.54 -7.42 15.41
C LYS A 204 -3.58 -6.61 14.58
N VAL A 205 -3.50 -5.31 14.85
CA VAL A 205 -2.61 -4.40 14.14
C VAL A 205 -1.79 -3.57 15.12
N ALA A 206 -0.59 -3.22 14.69
CA ALA A 206 0.23 -2.24 15.37
C ALA A 206 0.80 -1.26 14.37
N VAL A 207 0.89 0.00 14.76
CA VAL A 207 1.65 1.03 14.08
C VAL A 207 2.72 1.54 15.03
N VAL A 208 3.96 1.56 14.55
CA VAL A 208 5.09 2.14 15.27
C VAL A 208 5.61 3.30 14.46
N CYS A 209 5.76 4.46 15.08
CA CYS A 209 6.22 5.67 14.40
C CYS A 209 6.98 6.58 15.34
N SER A 210 7.81 7.45 14.75
CA SER A 210 8.40 8.58 15.45
C SER A 210 7.55 9.84 15.25
N GLN A 211 7.63 10.79 16.17
CA GLN A 211 7.05 12.12 15.98
C GLN A 211 7.85 12.82 14.89
N GLY A 212 7.15 13.36 13.90
CA GLY A 212 7.74 14.17 12.83
C GLY A 212 7.61 15.66 13.15
N GLU A 213 8.12 16.47 12.24
CA GLU A 213 7.98 17.91 12.28
C GLU A 213 6.51 18.36 12.17
N ASP A 214 6.20 19.50 12.77
CA ASP A 214 4.90 20.12 12.63
C ASP A 214 4.70 20.59 11.19
N LEU A 215 3.61 20.17 10.58
CA LEU A 215 3.28 20.65 9.25
C LEU A 215 2.71 22.06 9.33
N PRO A 216 3.21 23.00 8.50
CA PRO A 216 2.55 24.27 8.34
C PRO A 216 1.10 24.03 7.91
N MET A 217 0.15 24.69 8.60
CA MET A 217 -1.25 24.56 8.25
C MET A 217 -1.49 25.10 6.85
N PRO A 218 -2.15 24.34 5.97
CA PRO A 218 -2.61 24.91 4.72
C PRO A 218 -3.59 26.05 5.03
N THR A 219 -3.35 27.22 4.44
CA THR A 219 -4.13 28.45 4.62
C THR A 219 -5.61 28.32 4.21
N SER A 220 -6.02 27.20 3.65
CA SER A 220 -7.38 26.93 3.15
C SER A 220 -7.85 25.51 3.41
N SER A 221 -7.81 25.02 4.65
CA SER A 221 -8.54 23.78 4.95
C SER A 221 -9.92 24.12 5.49
N THR A 222 -10.91 24.17 4.63
CA THR A 222 -12.30 23.97 5.00
C THR A 222 -12.45 22.52 5.46
N THR A 223 -12.21 22.25 6.73
CA THR A 223 -12.67 21.02 7.37
C THR A 223 -14.19 21.07 7.39
N PHE A 224 -14.83 20.27 6.53
CA PHE A 224 -16.28 20.12 6.53
C PHE A 224 -16.66 19.35 7.80
N SER A 225 -17.08 20.06 8.83
CA SER A 225 -17.75 19.50 9.99
C SER A 225 -19.25 19.69 9.83
N TRP A 226 -20.01 18.61 9.70
CA TRP A 226 -21.45 18.64 9.60
C TRP A 226 -22.15 19.19 10.86
N SER A 227 -21.43 19.25 11.99
CA SER A 227 -22.00 19.64 13.30
C SER A 227 -21.83 21.10 13.70
N GLN A 228 -21.09 21.90 12.92
CA GLN A 228 -20.83 23.31 13.30
C GLN A 228 -20.97 24.26 12.11
N ARG A 229 -22.22 24.60 11.79
CA ARG A 229 -22.50 25.79 10.96
C ARG A 229 -22.16 27.04 11.78
N GLY A 230 -21.05 27.71 11.44
CA GLY A 230 -20.81 29.05 11.84
C GLY A 230 -19.63 29.38 12.78
N GLN A 231 -18.95 28.42 13.39
CA GLN A 231 -17.77 28.72 14.22
C GLN A 231 -16.47 28.27 13.52
N ARG A 232 -15.61 29.24 13.19
CA ARG A 232 -14.22 28.96 12.79
C ARG A 232 -13.48 28.44 14.02
N GLN A 233 -13.26 27.13 14.10
CA GLN A 233 -12.32 26.61 15.07
C GLN A 233 -10.90 27.03 14.71
N PRO A 234 -10.06 27.40 15.71
CA PRO A 234 -8.66 27.67 15.46
C PRO A 234 -8.03 26.42 14.82
N ALA A 235 -7.21 26.66 13.81
CA ALA A 235 -6.52 25.61 13.09
C ALA A 235 -5.70 24.75 14.08
N ARG A 236 -6.09 23.50 14.28
CA ARG A 236 -5.32 22.56 15.12
C ARG A 236 -3.99 22.29 14.43
N GLN A 237 -2.90 22.45 15.17
CA GLN A 237 -1.58 22.00 14.71
C GLN A 237 -1.68 20.53 14.30
N ARG A 238 -1.24 20.23 13.09
CA ARG A 238 -1.17 18.86 12.59
C ARG A 238 0.27 18.39 12.70
N HIS A 239 0.49 17.40 13.53
CA HIS A 239 1.77 16.72 13.61
C HIS A 239 1.86 15.65 12.52
N ARG A 240 2.97 15.63 11.82
CA ARG A 240 3.25 14.55 10.87
C ARG A 240 3.94 13.42 11.62
N LEU A 241 3.38 12.21 11.51
CA LEU A 241 4.08 11.02 11.96
C LEU A 241 5.14 10.63 10.94
N ALA A 242 6.38 10.57 11.36
CA ALA A 242 7.52 10.13 10.55
C ALA A 242 7.81 8.64 10.77
N GLU A 243 8.59 8.05 9.88
CA GLU A 243 9.14 6.70 9.99
C GLU A 243 8.13 5.62 10.41
N ARG A 244 6.97 5.60 9.78
CA ARG A 244 5.89 4.68 10.14
C ARG A 244 6.17 3.23 9.72
N ARG A 245 5.98 2.30 10.65
CA ARG A 245 5.99 0.86 10.40
C ARG A 245 4.65 0.26 10.82
N TYR A 246 4.13 -0.61 9.99
CA TYR A 246 2.86 -1.30 10.25
C TYR A 246 3.13 -2.80 10.35
N VAL A 247 2.55 -3.42 11.35
CA VAL A 247 2.50 -4.88 11.48
C VAL A 247 1.05 -5.32 11.70
N ALA A 248 0.69 -6.48 11.19
CA ALA A 248 -0.64 -7.03 11.34
C ALA A 248 -0.56 -8.55 11.46
N SER A 249 -1.40 -9.13 12.28
CA SER A 249 -1.45 -10.57 12.50
C SER A 249 -2.85 -11.05 12.85
N PHE A 250 -3.24 -12.21 12.32
CA PHE A 250 -4.37 -13.00 12.80
C PHE A 250 -3.93 -14.04 13.86
N GLY A 251 -2.65 -14.07 14.19
CA GLY A 251 -2.08 -14.96 15.18
C GLY A 251 -2.31 -14.49 16.61
N PRO A 252 -1.70 -15.20 17.59
CA PRO A 252 -1.78 -14.85 19.00
C PRO A 252 -1.16 -13.48 19.29
N ALA A 253 -1.69 -12.79 20.32
CA ALA A 253 -1.21 -11.46 20.70
C ALA A 253 0.32 -11.36 20.98
N PRO A 254 0.98 -12.37 21.59
CA PRO A 254 2.44 -12.34 21.76
C PRO A 254 3.21 -12.21 20.45
N LEU A 255 2.74 -12.79 19.37
CA LEU A 255 3.35 -12.67 18.04
C LEU A 255 3.32 -11.21 17.56
N LEU A 256 2.17 -10.55 17.66
CA LEU A 256 2.07 -9.13 17.29
C LEU A 256 2.98 -8.26 18.17
N GLY A 257 3.05 -8.54 19.48
CA GLY A 257 3.95 -7.81 20.40
C GLY A 257 5.41 -7.92 20.00
N GLN A 258 5.87 -9.11 19.62
CA GLN A 258 7.23 -9.34 19.10
C GLN A 258 7.47 -8.60 17.78
N GLN A 259 6.53 -8.66 16.86
CA GLN A 259 6.61 -7.96 15.57
C GLN A 259 6.62 -6.44 15.75
N ALA A 260 5.80 -5.90 16.67
CA ALA A 260 5.78 -4.47 16.98
C ALA A 260 7.11 -4.02 17.61
N LYS A 261 7.69 -4.84 18.53
CA LYS A 261 9.02 -4.58 19.10
C LYS A 261 10.10 -4.57 18.02
N ALA A 262 10.10 -5.54 17.11
CA ALA A 262 11.03 -5.60 16.00
C ALA A 262 10.91 -4.37 15.09
N ALA A 263 9.67 -3.98 14.74
CA ALA A 263 9.41 -2.77 13.97
C ALA A 263 9.93 -1.50 14.68
N ALA A 264 9.79 -1.43 16.00
CA ALA A 264 10.31 -0.32 16.81
C ALA A 264 11.84 -0.20 16.75
N GLN A 265 12.54 -1.33 16.75
CA GLN A 265 14.01 -1.37 16.69
C GLN A 265 14.57 -0.96 15.31
N THR A 266 13.75 -1.03 14.24
CA THR A 266 14.16 -0.57 12.91
C THR A 266 14.00 0.94 12.70
N LEU A 267 13.36 1.64 13.64
CA LEU A 267 13.22 3.10 13.57
C LEU A 267 14.48 3.79 14.08
N SER A 268 14.73 4.99 13.56
CA SER A 268 15.87 5.81 13.95
C SER A 268 15.88 6.07 15.47
N GLY A 269 17.04 5.92 16.12
CA GLY A 269 17.22 6.11 17.57
C GLY A 269 16.89 4.90 18.43
N GLY A 270 16.53 3.77 17.86
CA GLY A 270 16.47 2.46 18.53
C GLY A 270 15.59 2.39 19.80
N PRO A 271 15.86 1.41 20.67
CA PRO A 271 15.05 1.10 21.85
C PRO A 271 15.24 2.07 23.04
N SER A 272 16.17 3.00 22.96
CA SER A 272 16.46 3.94 24.07
C SER A 272 15.50 5.13 24.13
N ARG A 273 14.52 5.20 23.22
CA ARG A 273 13.51 6.26 23.19
C ARG A 273 12.42 6.03 24.25
N PRO A 274 11.89 7.10 24.85
CA PRO A 274 10.63 7.02 25.58
C PRO A 274 9.53 6.44 24.67
N VAL A 275 8.77 5.48 25.18
CA VAL A 275 7.69 4.83 24.41
C VAL A 275 6.33 5.30 24.93
N VAL A 276 5.46 5.70 24.03
CA VAL A 276 4.06 6.01 24.31
C VAL A 276 3.18 5.00 23.58
N VAL A 277 2.39 4.24 24.33
CA VAL A 277 1.43 3.27 23.78
C VAL A 277 0.04 3.89 23.77
N ILE A 278 -0.60 3.88 22.61
CA ILE A 278 -1.98 4.37 22.42
C ILE A 278 -2.85 3.16 22.05
N ALA A 279 -3.88 2.90 22.85
CA ALA A 279 -4.71 1.70 22.67
C ALA A 279 -6.12 1.86 23.26
N ASP A 280 -7.01 0.92 22.93
CA ASP A 280 -8.39 0.83 23.44
C ASP A 280 -8.52 0.32 24.87
N GLY A 281 -7.41 -0.05 25.53
CA GLY A 281 -7.39 -0.60 26.89
C GLY A 281 -7.69 -2.10 26.96
N ALA A 282 -7.73 -2.83 25.85
CA ALA A 282 -7.93 -4.26 25.85
C ALA A 282 -6.87 -5.01 26.68
N LYS A 283 -7.30 -6.02 27.45
CA LYS A 283 -6.41 -6.77 28.37
C LYS A 283 -5.19 -7.40 27.66
N TRP A 284 -5.36 -7.84 26.43
CA TRP A 284 -4.25 -8.43 25.69
C TRP A 284 -3.19 -7.38 25.30
N ILE A 285 -3.60 -6.16 25.02
CA ILE A 285 -2.68 -5.04 24.70
C ILE A 285 -1.86 -4.68 25.93
N LYS A 286 -2.52 -4.55 27.09
CA LYS A 286 -1.84 -4.30 28.36
C LYS A 286 -0.75 -5.36 28.64
N LYS A 287 -1.07 -6.65 28.45
CA LYS A 287 -0.09 -7.74 28.63
C LYS A 287 1.10 -7.62 27.67
N GLN A 288 0.87 -7.19 26.42
CA GLN A 288 1.97 -7.00 25.46
C GLN A 288 2.82 -5.77 25.81
N GLN A 289 2.20 -4.68 26.26
CA GLN A 289 2.89 -3.49 26.72
C GLN A 289 3.77 -3.81 27.95
N GLU A 290 3.23 -4.47 28.96
CA GLU A 290 3.97 -4.89 30.16
C GLU A 290 5.17 -5.78 29.80
N ARG A 291 5.02 -6.66 28.81
CA ARG A 291 6.07 -7.60 28.40
C ARG A 291 7.17 -6.95 27.55
N HIS A 292 6.81 -6.04 26.66
CA HIS A 292 7.74 -5.52 25.64
C HIS A 292 8.20 -4.08 25.90
N CYS A 293 7.38 -3.29 26.60
CA CYS A 293 7.63 -1.89 26.91
C CYS A 293 7.12 -1.56 28.32
N PRO A 294 7.65 -2.17 29.39
CA PRO A 294 7.14 -2.02 30.76
C PRO A 294 7.15 -0.57 31.25
N GLN A 295 8.05 0.26 30.75
CA GLN A 295 8.18 1.67 31.12
C GLN A 295 7.42 2.63 30.21
N ALA A 296 6.60 2.12 29.27
CA ALA A 296 5.86 2.96 28.35
C ALA A 296 4.76 3.75 29.06
N THR A 297 4.58 4.99 28.67
CA THR A 297 3.38 5.76 29.02
C THR A 297 2.19 5.25 28.21
N CYS A 298 1.12 4.81 28.88
CA CYS A 298 -0.09 4.32 28.22
C CYS A 298 -1.12 5.42 28.13
N ILE A 299 -1.64 5.63 26.93
CA ILE A 299 -2.71 6.58 26.64
C ILE A 299 -3.91 5.78 26.12
N LEU A 300 -5.07 5.97 26.75
CA LEU A 300 -6.32 5.41 26.26
C LEU A 300 -6.74 6.18 25.00
N ASP A 301 -7.03 5.47 23.90
CA ASP A 301 -7.47 6.09 22.67
C ASP A 301 -8.82 6.78 22.86
N TRP A 302 -8.82 8.08 22.62
CA TRP A 302 -10.01 8.93 22.79
C TRP A 302 -11.18 8.49 21.92
N ALA A 303 -10.94 8.01 20.71
CA ALA A 303 -12.01 7.59 19.81
C ALA A 303 -12.76 6.36 20.37
N HIS A 304 -12.02 5.41 20.93
CA HIS A 304 -12.60 4.23 21.59
C HIS A 304 -13.34 4.62 22.86
N LEU A 305 -12.72 5.43 23.73
CA LEU A 305 -13.37 5.93 24.94
C LEU A 305 -14.69 6.65 24.65
N TRP A 306 -14.67 7.57 23.68
CA TRP A 306 -15.87 8.31 23.28
C TRP A 306 -16.98 7.39 22.78
N ARG A 307 -16.64 6.37 22.00
CA ARG A 307 -17.60 5.38 21.51
C ARG A 307 -18.27 4.62 22.65
N GLU A 308 -17.49 4.16 23.62
CA GLU A 308 -18.00 3.43 24.78
C GLU A 308 -18.88 4.32 25.68
N VAL A 309 -18.44 5.53 25.96
CA VAL A 309 -19.25 6.51 26.72
C VAL A 309 -20.55 6.83 25.99
N SER A 310 -20.49 7.09 24.67
CA SER A 310 -21.69 7.35 23.87
C SER A 310 -22.63 6.14 23.80
N HIS A 311 -22.10 4.92 23.83
CA HIS A 311 -22.90 3.70 23.92
C HIS A 311 -23.57 3.58 25.26
N ALA A 312 -22.83 3.78 26.36
CA ALA A 312 -23.37 3.73 27.74
C ALA A 312 -24.48 4.77 27.93
N ILE A 313 -24.30 6.01 27.47
CA ILE A 313 -25.32 7.06 27.51
C ILE A 313 -26.59 6.62 26.76
N ARG A 314 -26.45 6.05 25.56
CA ARG A 314 -27.61 5.57 24.78
C ARG A 314 -28.35 4.43 25.47
N VAL A 315 -27.62 3.51 26.08
CA VAL A 315 -28.24 2.41 26.86
C VAL A 315 -28.98 2.96 28.07
N ALA A 316 -28.37 3.84 28.84
CA ALA A 316 -28.97 4.49 29.98
C ALA A 316 -30.22 5.32 29.63
N ALA A 317 -30.16 6.05 28.51
CA ALA A 317 -31.29 6.80 27.98
C ALA A 317 -32.47 5.88 27.56
N ARG A 318 -32.17 4.78 26.89
CA ARG A 318 -33.19 3.76 26.52
C ARG A 318 -33.83 3.11 27.75
N ALA A 319 -33.03 2.89 28.77
CA ALA A 319 -33.53 2.38 30.06
C ALA A 319 -34.25 3.46 30.92
N LYS A 320 -34.38 4.70 30.40
CA LYS A 320 -34.95 5.85 31.12
C LYS A 320 -34.24 6.17 32.46
N LEU A 321 -32.96 5.85 32.53
CA LEU A 321 -32.12 6.10 33.69
C LEU A 321 -31.48 7.51 33.68
N LEU A 322 -31.55 8.22 32.56
CA LEU A 322 -31.00 9.57 32.39
C LEU A 322 -32.11 10.57 32.04
N SER A 323 -32.04 11.76 32.61
CA SER A 323 -32.90 12.88 32.20
C SER A 323 -32.49 13.41 30.84
N GLN A 324 -33.40 14.16 30.17
CA GLN A 324 -33.08 14.76 28.86
C GLN A 324 -31.89 15.73 28.89
N ARG A 325 -31.59 16.36 30.06
CA ARG A 325 -30.44 17.28 30.23
C ARG A 325 -29.11 16.56 30.32
N GLU A 326 -29.09 15.32 30.76
CA GLU A 326 -27.87 14.51 30.91
C GLU A 326 -27.47 13.77 29.61
N GLN A 327 -28.31 13.84 28.57
CA GLN A 327 -28.11 13.19 27.29
C GLN A 327 -27.44 14.11 26.25
N GLN A 328 -27.43 15.42 26.48
CA GLN A 328 -26.78 16.45 25.66
C GLN A 328 -25.33 16.68 26.09
#